data_903379798eb336d420946cfc4f22f9e7
#
_entry.id   903379798eb336d420946cfc4f22f9e7
#
_cell.length_a   1.000
_cell.length_b   1.000
_cell.length_c   1.000
_cell.angle_alpha   90.00
_cell.angle_beta   90.00
_cell.angle_gamma   90.00
#
_symmetry.space_group_name_H-M   'P 1'
#
loop_
_entity.id
_entity.type
_entity.pdbx_description
1 polymer ?
#
loop_
_entity_poly.entity_id
_entity_poly.type
_entity_poly.pdbx_seq_one_letter_code
_entity_poly.pdbx_strand_id
1 'polypeptide(L)'
;MNRRLARWACVVAGLIAMVPVWAADAPAAPAWVTDPARPGEHLPGAGGSLFDALFATPGGAHAIPFPFERLLARLEAEVSRDPASALPPLKAVLIPLGRSLQRSAAAPDYFRFPRVVVGVDAPPAPGSPWLLKDRLYIGYLEKSAVLEVISYNEGAGRFEFQLVKDYRAGGSPQVYYANRNICMACHHNAAPIFSRALWDETNANPAIAARLAAEGRSFHGIGPARGVDMP
;
A
#
# COMPACT_ATOMS: atom_id res chain seq x y z
N MET A 1 54.36 -60.95 -41.86
CA MET A 1 53.25 -61.30 -40.94
C MET A 1 52.82 -60.04 -40.20
N ASN A 2 51.90 -59.26 -40.77
CA ASN A 2 51.46 -57.97 -40.25
C ASN A 2 49.98 -58.07 -39.83
N ARG A 3 49.68 -58.01 -38.54
CA ARG A 3 48.32 -57.92 -37.99
C ARG A 3 48.01 -56.45 -37.81
N ARG A 4 47.05 -55.91 -38.59
CA ARG A 4 46.46 -54.59 -38.42
C ARG A 4 45.36 -54.71 -37.41
N LEU A 5 45.51 -54.01 -36.28
CA LEU A 5 44.44 -53.82 -35.29
C LEU A 5 43.54 -52.67 -35.75
N ALA A 6 42.28 -52.98 -36.02
CA ALA A 6 41.24 -51.97 -36.27
C ALA A 6 40.75 -51.42 -34.95
N ARG A 7 40.89 -50.09 -34.79
CA ARG A 7 40.28 -49.33 -33.62
C ARG A 7 38.88 -48.93 -34.03
N TRP A 8 37.93 -49.45 -33.33
CA TRP A 8 36.51 -48.95 -33.36
C TRP A 8 36.39 -47.76 -32.43
N ALA A 9 36.05 -46.58 -32.97
CA ALA A 9 35.69 -45.41 -32.22
C ALA A 9 34.16 -45.39 -32.05
N CYS A 10 33.69 -45.62 -30.81
CA CYS A 10 32.30 -45.39 -30.50
C CYS A 10 32.03 -43.89 -30.33
N VAL A 11 31.26 -43.33 -31.25
CA VAL A 11 30.72 -41.97 -31.11
C VAL A 11 29.44 -42.07 -30.28
N VAL A 12 29.51 -41.62 -29.07
CA VAL A 12 28.30 -41.45 -28.21
C VAL A 12 27.69 -40.10 -28.55
N ALA A 13 26.63 -40.11 -29.34
CA ALA A 13 25.81 -38.91 -29.59
C ALA A 13 24.93 -38.65 -28.35
N GLY A 14 25.35 -37.70 -27.54
CA GLY A 14 24.52 -37.21 -26.41
C GLY A 14 23.34 -36.39 -26.93
N LEU A 15 22.14 -36.95 -26.86
CA LEU A 15 20.88 -36.21 -27.04
C LEU A 15 20.71 -35.28 -25.83
N ILE A 16 21.01 -33.98 -26.01
CA ILE A 16 20.61 -32.94 -25.05
C ILE A 16 19.13 -32.71 -25.26
N ALA A 17 18.30 -33.25 -24.37
CA ALA A 17 16.88 -32.91 -24.29
C ALA A 17 16.74 -31.43 -23.84
N MET A 18 16.42 -30.56 -24.78
CA MET A 18 15.98 -29.19 -24.43
C MET A 18 14.64 -29.29 -23.73
N VAL A 19 14.68 -29.14 -22.40
CA VAL A 19 13.47 -28.93 -21.61
C VAL A 19 12.99 -27.51 -21.96
N PRO A 20 11.71 -27.33 -22.44
CA PRO A 20 11.21 -26.00 -22.67
C PRO A 20 11.12 -25.30 -21.31
N VAL A 21 11.92 -24.26 -21.13
CA VAL A 21 11.73 -23.32 -20.02
C VAL A 21 10.45 -22.58 -20.34
N TRP A 22 9.38 -22.97 -19.65
CA TRP A 22 8.15 -22.20 -19.64
C TRP A 22 8.52 -20.82 -19.08
N ALA A 23 8.45 -19.79 -19.91
CA ALA A 23 8.56 -18.42 -19.46
C ALA A 23 7.43 -18.25 -18.43
N ALA A 24 7.79 -18.11 -17.16
CA ALA A 24 6.84 -17.69 -16.15
C ALA A 24 6.23 -16.39 -16.66
N ASP A 25 4.89 -16.36 -16.77
CA ASP A 25 4.19 -15.15 -17.18
C ASP A 25 4.73 -13.96 -16.38
N ALA A 26 5.29 -13.00 -17.10
CA ALA A 26 5.76 -11.79 -16.45
C ALA A 26 4.58 -11.17 -15.66
N PRO A 27 4.78 -10.74 -14.41
CA PRO A 27 3.70 -10.13 -13.64
C PRO A 27 3.07 -9.01 -14.47
N ALA A 28 1.74 -8.96 -14.48
CA ALA A 28 1.01 -7.94 -15.21
C ALA A 28 1.52 -6.56 -14.81
N ALA A 29 1.78 -5.70 -15.81
CA ALA A 29 2.22 -4.34 -15.56
C ALA A 29 1.20 -3.63 -14.65
N PRO A 30 1.65 -2.85 -13.65
CA PRO A 30 0.74 -2.15 -12.76
C PRO A 30 -0.16 -1.19 -13.54
N ALA A 31 -1.45 -1.15 -13.16
CA ALA A 31 -2.41 -0.26 -13.79
C ALA A 31 -2.18 1.20 -13.35
N TRP A 32 -2.31 2.13 -14.29
CA TRP A 32 -2.16 3.56 -14.05
C TRP A 32 -3.49 4.30 -14.03
N VAL A 33 -3.57 5.28 -13.15
CA VAL A 33 -4.56 6.38 -13.26
C VAL A 33 -3.80 7.59 -13.80
N THR A 34 -3.93 7.83 -15.10
CA THR A 34 -3.27 8.96 -15.77
C THR A 34 -4.11 10.22 -15.69
N ASP A 35 -3.45 11.37 -15.60
CA ASP A 35 -4.07 12.67 -15.81
C ASP A 35 -4.01 13.00 -17.32
N PRO A 36 -5.16 13.10 -18.02
CA PRO A 36 -5.18 13.42 -19.44
C PRO A 36 -4.52 14.76 -19.79
N ALA A 37 -4.49 15.70 -18.85
CA ALA A 37 -3.87 17.00 -19.02
C ALA A 37 -2.33 16.96 -18.88
N ARG A 38 -1.77 15.85 -18.42
CA ARG A 38 -0.33 15.70 -18.18
C ARG A 38 0.16 14.33 -18.63
N PRO A 39 0.18 14.06 -19.94
CA PRO A 39 0.50 12.75 -20.51
C PRO A 39 1.98 12.50 -20.44
N GLY A 40 2.72 12.48 -19.60
CA GLY A 40 4.20 12.31 -19.63
C GLY A 40 4.79 11.80 -18.35
N GLU A 41 3.97 11.33 -17.44
CA GLU A 41 4.49 10.81 -16.19
C GLU A 41 5.13 9.45 -16.37
N HIS A 42 6.33 9.32 -15.81
CA HIS A 42 7.06 8.07 -15.87
C HIS A 42 6.36 6.96 -15.06
N LEU A 43 6.32 5.78 -15.66
CA LEU A 43 5.90 4.54 -15.00
C LEU A 43 6.67 4.33 -13.68
N PRO A 44 6.12 3.54 -12.71
CA PRO A 44 6.85 3.21 -11.51
C PRO A 44 8.24 2.70 -11.85
N GLY A 45 9.20 3.05 -11.04
CA GLY A 45 10.56 2.54 -11.17
C GLY A 45 10.62 1.02 -11.09
N ALA A 46 11.80 0.46 -11.27
CA ALA A 46 12.04 -0.98 -11.17
C ALA A 46 11.51 -1.53 -9.82
N GLY A 47 10.90 -2.69 -9.87
CA GLY A 47 10.21 -3.30 -8.74
C GLY A 47 8.83 -2.70 -8.50
N GLY A 48 8.14 -3.20 -7.52
CA GLY A 48 6.85 -2.70 -7.06
C GLY A 48 6.97 -1.94 -5.73
N SER A 49 5.87 -1.35 -5.28
CA SER A 49 5.79 -0.79 -3.95
C SER A 49 5.72 -1.90 -2.88
N LEU A 50 5.99 -1.54 -1.61
CA LEU A 50 5.77 -2.47 -0.49
C LEU A 50 4.31 -2.94 -0.41
N PHE A 51 3.35 -2.09 -0.77
CA PHE A 51 1.95 -2.46 -0.81
C PHE A 51 1.68 -3.54 -1.86
N ASP A 52 2.25 -3.41 -3.06
CA ASP A 52 2.14 -4.47 -4.07
C ASP A 52 2.75 -5.77 -3.57
N ALA A 53 3.95 -5.71 -3.02
CA ALA A 53 4.66 -6.89 -2.53
C ALA A 53 3.91 -7.62 -1.41
N LEU A 54 3.23 -6.88 -0.52
CA LEU A 54 2.43 -7.44 0.57
C LEU A 54 1.16 -8.17 0.11
N PHE A 55 0.54 -7.68 -0.97
CA PHE A 55 -0.79 -8.12 -1.39
C PHE A 55 -0.83 -8.78 -2.76
N ALA A 56 0.26 -8.78 -3.53
CA ALA A 56 0.32 -9.46 -4.82
C ALA A 56 0.09 -10.96 -4.68
N THR A 57 -0.66 -11.51 -5.62
CA THR A 57 -0.85 -12.95 -5.79
C THR A 57 -0.02 -13.47 -6.97
N PRO A 58 0.24 -14.78 -7.07
CA PRO A 58 0.99 -15.35 -8.18
C PRO A 58 0.45 -15.01 -9.58
N GLY A 59 -0.84 -14.67 -9.69
CA GLY A 59 -1.48 -14.26 -10.95
C GLY A 59 -1.43 -12.75 -11.23
N GLY A 60 -0.66 -11.96 -10.44
CA GLY A 60 -0.56 -10.51 -10.61
C GLY A 60 -1.73 -9.69 -10.06
N ALA A 61 -2.77 -10.35 -9.55
CA ALA A 61 -3.86 -9.69 -8.82
C ALA A 61 -3.41 -9.33 -7.39
N HIS A 62 -4.23 -8.56 -6.69
CA HIS A 62 -3.99 -8.20 -5.29
C HIS A 62 -5.08 -8.80 -4.39
N ALA A 63 -4.66 -9.53 -3.35
CA ALA A 63 -5.55 -10.07 -2.32
C ALA A 63 -5.62 -9.11 -1.12
N ILE A 64 -6.36 -8.02 -1.27
CA ILE A 64 -6.48 -6.97 -0.24
C ILE A 64 -7.62 -7.34 0.71
N PRO A 65 -7.34 -7.53 2.02
CA PRO A 65 -8.37 -7.90 2.98
C PRO A 65 -9.46 -6.82 3.12
N PHE A 66 -10.72 -7.25 3.18
CA PHE A 66 -11.87 -6.44 3.55
C PHE A 66 -12.62 -7.13 4.71
N PRO A 67 -13.20 -6.41 5.67
CA PRO A 67 -13.24 -4.95 5.82
C PRO A 67 -11.89 -4.34 6.22
N PHE A 68 -11.86 -3.01 6.37
CA PHE A 68 -10.64 -2.25 6.65
C PHE A 68 -9.92 -2.73 7.92
N GLU A 69 -10.67 -3.14 8.94
CA GLU A 69 -10.14 -3.72 10.18
C GLU A 69 -9.32 -5.00 9.93
N ARG A 70 -9.69 -5.80 8.93
CA ARG A 70 -8.89 -6.98 8.54
C ARG A 70 -7.60 -6.58 7.82
N LEU A 71 -7.65 -5.51 7.04
CA LEU A 71 -6.44 -4.95 6.43
C LEU A 71 -5.48 -4.46 7.52
N LEU A 72 -5.98 -3.74 8.53
CA LEU A 72 -5.16 -3.29 9.66
C LEU A 72 -4.57 -4.48 10.44
N ALA A 73 -5.37 -5.49 10.75
CA ALA A 73 -4.91 -6.70 11.43
C ALA A 73 -3.82 -7.45 10.60
N ARG A 74 -3.96 -7.45 9.27
CA ARG A 74 -2.93 -8.02 8.38
C ARG A 74 -1.60 -7.25 8.45
N LEU A 75 -1.65 -5.92 8.55
CA LEU A 75 -0.46 -5.08 8.72
C LEU A 75 0.15 -5.25 10.13
N GLU A 76 -0.69 -5.31 11.16
CA GLU A 76 -0.24 -5.54 12.54
C GLU A 76 0.50 -6.88 12.71
N ALA A 77 0.14 -7.89 11.93
CA ALA A 77 0.82 -9.18 11.96
C ALA A 77 2.25 -9.13 11.41
N GLU A 78 2.59 -8.11 10.63
CA GLU A 78 3.93 -7.95 10.05
C GLU A 78 4.88 -7.11 10.92
N VAL A 79 4.37 -6.53 12.00
CA VAL A 79 5.15 -5.62 12.83
C VAL A 79 5.19 -6.06 14.29
N SER A 80 6.27 -5.73 14.97
CA SER A 80 6.41 -6.00 16.39
C SER A 80 5.55 -5.03 17.21
N ARG A 81 4.93 -5.57 18.26
CA ARG A 81 4.30 -4.76 19.28
C ARG A 81 5.26 -4.63 20.46
N ASP A 82 5.62 -3.40 20.81
CA ASP A 82 6.36 -3.16 22.05
C ASP A 82 5.39 -3.31 23.24
N PRO A 83 5.56 -4.32 24.09
CA PRO A 83 4.68 -4.51 25.24
C PRO A 83 4.80 -3.40 26.30
N ALA A 84 5.90 -2.65 26.30
CA ALA A 84 6.10 -1.51 27.18
C ALA A 84 5.45 -0.22 26.64
N SER A 85 5.09 -0.19 25.37
CA SER A 85 4.45 0.97 24.74
C SER A 85 2.93 0.92 24.91
N ALA A 86 2.35 1.99 25.42
CA ALA A 86 0.89 2.19 25.40
C ALA A 86 0.35 2.51 23.99
N LEU A 87 1.24 2.83 23.04
CA LEU A 87 0.86 3.21 21.70
C LEU A 87 0.73 1.99 20.78
N PRO A 88 -0.28 1.96 19.90
CA PRO A 88 -0.41 0.88 18.93
C PRO A 88 0.70 0.95 17.86
N PRO A 89 1.09 -0.17 17.25
CA PRO A 89 2.11 -0.22 16.20
C PRO A 89 1.66 0.48 14.92
N LEU A 90 0.36 0.61 14.70
CA LEU A 90 -0.23 1.41 13.64
C LEU A 90 -0.74 2.72 14.23
N LYS A 91 -0.22 3.83 13.74
CA LYS A 91 -0.71 5.17 14.10
C LYS A 91 -1.88 5.52 13.19
N ALA A 92 -2.95 6.03 13.78
CA ALA A 92 -4.16 6.35 13.02
C ALA A 92 -4.68 7.74 13.36
N VAL A 93 -5.12 8.46 12.33
CA VAL A 93 -5.83 9.74 12.46
C VAL A 93 -7.13 9.72 11.69
N LEU A 94 -8.10 10.51 12.18
CA LEU A 94 -9.39 10.76 11.54
C LEU A 94 -9.40 12.17 10.96
N ILE A 95 -9.67 12.29 9.67
CA ILE A 95 -9.62 13.56 8.93
C ILE A 95 -10.97 13.81 8.27
N PRO A 96 -11.90 14.54 8.92
CA PRO A 96 -13.23 14.80 8.35
C PRO A 96 -13.20 15.81 7.20
N LEU A 97 -12.35 16.84 7.28
CA LEU A 97 -12.36 17.99 6.37
C LEU A 97 -11.08 18.14 5.51
N GLY A 98 -10.25 17.09 5.46
CA GLY A 98 -8.97 17.12 4.75
C GLY A 98 -9.06 17.31 3.24
N ARG A 99 -7.89 17.50 2.61
CA ARG A 99 -7.74 17.77 1.18
C ARG A 99 -7.67 16.53 0.29
N SER A 100 -8.10 15.37 0.78
CA SER A 100 -8.13 14.16 -0.05
C SER A 100 -8.91 14.37 -1.34
N LEU A 101 -8.47 13.77 -2.43
CA LEU A 101 -9.19 13.73 -3.70
C LEU A 101 -10.58 13.09 -3.57
N GLN A 102 -10.78 12.25 -2.55
CA GLN A 102 -12.03 11.54 -2.27
C GLN A 102 -12.98 12.30 -1.33
N ARG A 103 -12.56 13.46 -0.79
CA ARG A 103 -13.31 14.19 0.23
C ARG A 103 -14.76 14.46 -0.15
N SER A 104 -15.02 14.83 -1.40
CA SER A 104 -16.37 15.16 -1.89
C SER A 104 -17.36 14.01 -1.75
N ALA A 105 -16.91 12.76 -1.72
CA ALA A 105 -17.78 11.61 -1.54
C ALA A 105 -18.42 11.55 -0.14
N ALA A 106 -17.82 12.19 0.87
CA ALA A 106 -18.37 12.26 2.24
C ALA A 106 -19.34 13.41 2.44
N ALA A 107 -19.53 14.31 1.46
CA ALA A 107 -20.41 15.47 1.60
C ALA A 107 -21.89 15.05 1.76
N PRO A 108 -22.69 15.72 2.61
CA PRO A 108 -22.27 16.72 3.61
C PRO A 108 -21.80 16.10 4.95
N ASP A 109 -21.78 14.78 5.06
CA ASP A 109 -21.64 14.02 6.31
C ASP A 109 -20.16 13.76 6.66
N TYR A 110 -19.31 14.75 6.53
CA TYR A 110 -17.85 14.61 6.69
C TYR A 110 -17.43 14.04 8.04
N PHE A 111 -18.09 14.40 9.13
CA PHE A 111 -17.79 13.90 10.47
C PHE A 111 -18.30 12.48 10.69
N ARG A 112 -19.38 12.11 10.03
CA ARG A 112 -19.91 10.74 10.07
C ARG A 112 -19.06 9.78 9.26
N PHE A 113 -18.41 10.25 8.19
CA PHE A 113 -17.54 9.48 7.28
C PHE A 113 -16.21 10.17 7.11
N PRO A 114 -15.42 10.32 8.19
CA PRO A 114 -14.10 10.88 8.09
C PRO A 114 -13.20 9.96 7.28
N ARG A 115 -12.20 10.51 6.63
CA ARG A 115 -11.10 9.72 6.10
C ARG A 115 -10.26 9.20 7.25
N VAL A 116 -10.04 7.91 7.31
CA VAL A 116 -9.12 7.28 8.24
C VAL A 116 -7.77 7.18 7.56
N VAL A 117 -6.72 7.69 8.17
CA VAL A 117 -5.35 7.56 7.69
C VAL A 117 -4.54 6.79 8.71
N VAL A 118 -3.83 5.76 8.24
CA VAL A 118 -3.00 4.90 9.06
C VAL A 118 -1.58 4.90 8.52
N GLY A 119 -0.60 5.09 9.39
CA GLY A 119 0.81 4.91 9.12
C GLY A 119 1.38 3.77 9.96
N VAL A 120 2.31 3.01 9.41
CA VAL A 120 3.02 1.96 10.14
C VAL A 120 4.20 2.59 10.87
N ASP A 121 4.23 2.46 12.21
CA ASP A 121 5.27 3.03 13.08
C ASP A 121 5.82 2.01 14.07
N ALA A 122 6.13 0.83 13.57
CA ALA A 122 6.73 -0.23 14.37
C ALA A 122 7.74 -1.04 13.54
N PRO A 123 8.80 -1.58 14.17
CA PRO A 123 9.75 -2.44 13.48
C PRO A 123 9.08 -3.74 13.02
N PRO A 124 9.70 -4.47 12.08
CA PRO A 124 9.20 -5.76 11.63
C PRO A 124 8.99 -6.75 12.77
N ALA A 125 7.98 -7.58 12.66
CA ALA A 125 7.83 -8.75 13.53
C ALA A 125 8.99 -9.73 13.29
N PRO A 126 9.36 -10.56 14.30
CA PRO A 126 10.35 -11.61 14.11
C PRO A 126 9.98 -12.51 12.94
N GLY A 127 10.88 -12.63 11.96
CA GLY A 127 10.66 -13.42 10.75
C GLY A 127 9.87 -12.73 9.62
N SER A 128 9.32 -11.54 9.83
CA SER A 128 8.74 -10.76 8.74
C SER A 128 9.84 -10.18 7.85
N PRO A 129 9.74 -10.34 6.52
CA PRO A 129 10.69 -9.74 5.59
C PRO A 129 10.39 -8.26 5.31
N TRP A 130 9.29 -7.69 5.86
CA TRP A 130 8.76 -6.40 5.48
C TRP A 130 9.20 -5.28 6.43
N LEU A 131 9.95 -4.32 5.93
CA LEU A 131 10.25 -3.09 6.65
C LEU A 131 9.19 -2.03 6.32
N LEU A 132 8.08 -2.05 7.05
CA LEU A 132 6.92 -1.18 6.79
C LEU A 132 6.99 0.16 7.54
N LYS A 133 7.78 0.23 8.62
CA LYS A 133 7.91 1.46 9.43
C LYS A 133 8.29 2.64 8.55
N ASP A 134 7.52 3.72 8.65
CA ASP A 134 7.69 4.97 7.89
C ASP A 134 7.67 4.81 6.35
N ARG A 135 7.18 3.66 5.85
CA ARG A 135 7.21 3.31 4.43
C ARG A 135 5.85 2.94 3.84
N LEU A 136 4.83 2.84 4.69
CA LEU A 136 3.47 2.52 4.26
C LEU A 136 2.45 3.37 5.01
N TYR A 137 1.64 4.09 4.23
CA TYR A 137 0.54 4.91 4.70
C TYR A 137 -0.70 4.62 3.88
N ILE A 138 -1.84 4.43 4.55
CA ILE A 138 -3.09 4.07 3.91
C ILE A 138 -4.20 5.01 4.39
N GLY A 139 -4.85 5.67 3.45
CA GLY A 139 -6.05 6.47 3.69
C GLY A 139 -7.28 5.74 3.20
N TYR A 140 -8.32 5.64 4.03
CA TYR A 140 -9.60 5.05 3.66
C TYR A 140 -10.74 6.03 3.85
N LEU A 141 -11.54 6.23 2.81
CA LEU A 141 -12.80 6.92 2.87
C LEU A 141 -13.92 5.96 2.46
N GLU A 142 -14.69 5.49 3.44
CA GLU A 142 -15.74 4.49 3.28
C GLU A 142 -16.72 4.83 2.15
N LYS A 143 -17.17 6.08 2.08
CA LYS A 143 -18.16 6.56 1.09
C LYS A 143 -17.67 6.50 -0.36
N SER A 144 -16.37 6.61 -0.60
CA SER A 144 -15.81 6.49 -1.94
C SER A 144 -15.47 5.06 -2.32
N ALA A 145 -15.44 4.14 -1.35
CA ALA A 145 -14.93 2.77 -1.52
C ALA A 145 -13.52 2.74 -2.14
N VAL A 146 -12.66 3.67 -1.72
CA VAL A 146 -11.29 3.81 -2.24
C VAL A 146 -10.30 3.86 -1.08
N LEU A 147 -9.19 3.10 -1.22
CA LEU A 147 -7.99 3.34 -0.44
C LEU A 147 -7.05 4.27 -1.23
N GLU A 148 -6.47 5.23 -0.56
CA GLU A 148 -5.34 6.04 -1.04
C GLU A 148 -4.09 5.53 -0.34
N VAL A 149 -3.10 5.10 -1.09
CA VAL A 149 -1.90 4.47 -0.53
C VAL A 149 -0.66 5.27 -0.93
N ILE A 150 0.20 5.52 0.04
CA ILE A 150 1.56 5.98 -0.18
C ILE A 150 2.46 4.86 0.31
N SER A 151 3.23 4.26 -0.58
CA SER A 151 4.03 3.09 -0.30
C SER A 151 5.41 3.21 -0.91
N TYR A 152 6.44 2.87 -0.13
CA TYR A 152 7.82 2.96 -0.60
C TYR A 152 8.13 1.87 -1.61
N ASN A 153 8.86 2.22 -2.65
CA ASN A 153 9.39 1.32 -3.65
C ASN A 153 10.92 1.24 -3.46
N GLU A 154 11.38 0.13 -2.92
CA GLU A 154 12.80 -0.13 -2.63
C GLU A 154 13.65 -0.07 -3.91
N GLY A 155 13.16 -0.67 -4.99
CA GLY A 155 13.88 -0.73 -6.27
C GLY A 155 14.04 0.64 -6.93
N ALA A 156 13.10 1.55 -6.68
CA ALA A 156 13.11 2.91 -7.22
C ALA A 156 13.63 3.96 -6.23
N GLY A 157 13.82 3.62 -4.96
CA GLY A 157 14.26 4.52 -3.92
C GLY A 157 13.30 5.69 -3.65
N ARG A 158 11.98 5.48 -3.81
CA ARG A 158 10.97 6.54 -3.71
C ARG A 158 9.63 6.04 -3.24
N PHE A 159 8.76 6.96 -2.80
CA PHE A 159 7.36 6.66 -2.59
C PHE A 159 6.58 6.61 -3.91
N GLU A 160 5.69 5.63 -4.00
CA GLU A 160 4.67 5.53 -5.03
C GLU A 160 3.30 5.88 -4.43
N PHE A 161 2.44 6.47 -5.25
CA PHE A 161 1.07 6.81 -4.89
C PHE A 161 0.13 5.85 -5.61
N GLN A 162 -0.74 5.19 -4.85
CA GLN A 162 -1.64 4.17 -5.37
C GLN A 162 -3.07 4.43 -4.93
N LEU A 163 -4.02 3.99 -5.74
CA LEU A 163 -5.44 3.95 -5.43
C LEU A 163 -5.92 2.52 -5.51
N VAL A 164 -6.64 2.06 -4.49
CA VAL A 164 -7.37 0.81 -4.55
C VAL A 164 -8.84 1.15 -4.73
N LYS A 165 -9.38 0.91 -5.91
CA LYS A 165 -10.79 1.14 -6.23
C LYS A 165 -11.63 -0.09 -5.90
N ASP A 166 -12.93 0.14 -5.75
CA ASP A 166 -13.93 -0.90 -5.41
C ASP A 166 -13.64 -1.64 -4.10
N TYR A 167 -13.04 -0.93 -3.12
CA TYR A 167 -12.74 -1.45 -1.80
C TYR A 167 -13.98 -1.36 -0.89
N ARG A 168 -14.89 -2.33 -1.04
CA ARG A 168 -16.17 -2.41 -0.33
C ARG A 168 -16.63 -3.87 -0.20
N ALA A 169 -17.69 -4.10 0.58
CA ALA A 169 -18.31 -5.42 0.68
C ALA A 169 -18.79 -5.90 -0.71
N GLY A 170 -18.40 -7.14 -1.07
CA GLY A 170 -18.71 -7.72 -2.38
C GLY A 170 -18.00 -7.05 -3.56
N GLY A 171 -17.08 -6.12 -3.32
CA GLY A 171 -16.28 -5.49 -4.35
C GLY A 171 -15.12 -6.36 -4.83
N SER A 172 -14.51 -5.94 -5.93
CA SER A 172 -13.29 -6.53 -6.48
C SER A 172 -12.17 -5.47 -6.46
N PRO A 173 -11.41 -5.36 -5.38
CA PRO A 173 -10.40 -4.32 -5.23
C PRO A 173 -9.37 -4.38 -6.35
N GLN A 174 -9.12 -3.24 -6.99
CA GLN A 174 -8.13 -3.09 -8.05
C GLN A 174 -7.14 -1.98 -7.70
N VAL A 175 -5.85 -2.29 -7.80
CA VAL A 175 -4.75 -1.37 -7.51
C VAL A 175 -4.35 -0.62 -8.77
N TYR A 176 -4.23 0.70 -8.65
CA TYR A 176 -3.77 1.60 -9.69
C TYR A 176 -2.66 2.47 -9.14
N TYR A 177 -1.62 2.67 -9.93
CA TYR A 177 -0.65 3.73 -9.64
C TYR A 177 -1.24 5.07 -10.06
N ALA A 178 -1.33 6.01 -9.13
CA ALA A 178 -1.82 7.35 -9.42
C ALA A 178 -0.73 8.17 -10.11
N ASN A 179 -1.15 9.08 -10.99
CA ASN A 179 -0.24 10.06 -11.57
C ASN A 179 0.39 10.91 -10.45
N ARG A 180 1.72 10.84 -10.32
CA ARG A 180 2.48 11.52 -9.27
C ARG A 180 2.25 13.04 -9.28
N ASN A 181 2.10 13.65 -10.45
CA ASN A 181 1.87 15.09 -10.56
C ASN A 181 0.57 15.54 -9.89
N ILE A 182 -0.47 14.70 -9.90
CA ILE A 182 -1.72 14.99 -9.18
C ILE A 182 -1.47 14.97 -7.67
N CYS A 183 -0.77 13.95 -7.19
CA CYS A 183 -0.47 13.78 -5.77
C CYS A 183 0.51 14.84 -5.27
N MET A 184 1.54 15.16 -6.06
CA MET A 184 2.57 16.13 -5.72
C MET A 184 2.06 17.58 -5.67
N ALA A 185 0.88 17.88 -6.20
CA ALA A 185 0.24 19.18 -5.99
C ALA A 185 0.04 19.50 -4.50
N CYS A 186 -0.14 18.47 -3.65
CA CYS A 186 -0.19 18.59 -2.20
C CYS A 186 1.07 18.02 -1.52
N HIS A 187 1.57 16.88 -2.02
CA HIS A 187 2.77 16.20 -1.51
C HIS A 187 4.05 16.72 -2.18
N HIS A 188 4.36 18.01 -2.00
CA HIS A 188 5.45 18.71 -2.72
C HIS A 188 6.80 18.01 -2.70
N ASN A 189 7.10 17.24 -1.64
CA ASN A 189 8.36 16.50 -1.48
C ASN A 189 8.20 15.02 -1.90
N ALA A 190 7.14 14.67 -2.62
CA ALA A 190 6.81 13.28 -2.96
C ALA A 190 6.77 12.34 -1.74
N ALA A 191 6.39 12.86 -0.58
CA ALA A 191 6.41 12.17 0.71
C ALA A 191 5.06 12.35 1.44
N PRO A 192 4.79 11.56 2.49
CA PRO A 192 3.66 11.78 3.37
C PRO A 192 3.64 13.20 3.96
N ILE A 193 2.44 13.73 4.18
CA ILE A 193 2.23 15.00 4.86
C ILE A 193 1.76 14.69 6.27
N PHE A 194 2.42 15.28 7.25
CA PHE A 194 2.03 15.19 8.65
C PHE A 194 1.35 16.48 9.10
N SER A 195 0.36 16.36 10.02
CA SER A 195 -0.27 17.52 10.63
C SER A 195 0.74 18.34 11.45
N ARG A 196 0.52 19.65 11.52
CA ARG A 196 1.35 20.59 12.27
C ARG A 196 0.45 21.40 13.20
N ALA A 197 1.02 21.93 14.28
CA ALA A 197 0.29 22.67 15.32
C ALA A 197 -0.59 23.81 14.78
N LEU A 198 -0.20 24.45 13.69
CA LEU A 198 -0.99 25.52 13.05
C LEU A 198 -1.93 25.03 11.96
N TRP A 199 -1.84 23.76 11.59
CA TRP A 199 -2.66 23.15 10.54
C TRP A 199 -2.94 21.71 10.93
N ASP A 200 -3.93 21.54 11.79
CA ASP A 200 -4.36 20.25 12.26
C ASP A 200 -5.84 20.06 11.95
N GLU A 201 -6.09 19.31 10.90
CA GLU A 201 -7.43 18.89 10.47
C GLU A 201 -7.77 17.46 10.92
N THR A 202 -6.94 16.91 11.83
CA THR A 202 -7.10 15.57 12.37
C THR A 202 -7.81 15.59 13.73
N ASN A 203 -8.17 14.42 14.24
CA ASN A 203 -8.68 14.23 15.59
C ASN A 203 -7.65 14.45 16.71
N ALA A 204 -6.42 14.81 16.40
CA ALA A 204 -5.50 15.39 17.37
C ALA A 204 -5.94 16.80 17.81
N ASN A 205 -6.67 17.51 16.94
CA ASN A 205 -7.34 18.75 17.30
C ASN A 205 -8.56 18.46 18.21
N PRO A 206 -8.61 19.00 19.45
CA PRO A 206 -9.69 18.72 20.40
C PRO A 206 -11.08 19.07 19.89
N ALA A 207 -11.24 20.13 19.09
CA ALA A 207 -12.52 20.52 18.53
C ALA A 207 -13.02 19.51 17.48
N ILE A 208 -12.12 18.97 16.67
CA ILE A 208 -12.44 17.92 15.70
C ILE A 208 -12.75 16.62 16.45
N ALA A 209 -11.94 16.24 17.44
CA ALA A 209 -12.18 15.06 18.26
C ALA A 209 -13.55 15.09 18.94
N ALA A 210 -13.92 16.24 19.53
CA ALA A 210 -15.22 16.41 20.17
C ALA A 210 -16.38 16.23 19.18
N ARG A 211 -16.30 16.78 17.99
CA ARG A 211 -17.33 16.60 16.95
C ARG A 211 -17.42 15.17 16.45
N LEU A 212 -16.28 14.49 16.27
CA LEU A 212 -16.26 13.06 15.91
C LEU A 212 -16.86 12.19 17.02
N ALA A 213 -16.58 12.53 18.28
CA ALA A 213 -17.15 11.82 19.44
C ALA A 213 -18.67 11.96 19.50
N ALA A 214 -19.24 13.10 19.07
CA ALA A 214 -20.67 13.32 19.01
C ALA A 214 -21.39 12.38 18.02
N GLU A 215 -20.69 11.75 17.07
CA GLU A 215 -21.26 10.71 16.20
C GLU A 215 -21.56 9.39 16.95
N GLY A 216 -21.04 9.22 18.17
CA GLY A 216 -21.33 8.07 19.02
C GLY A 216 -20.80 6.72 18.53
N ARG A 217 -19.78 6.72 17.66
CA ARG A 217 -19.21 5.52 17.05
C ARG A 217 -17.68 5.53 16.99
N SER A 218 -17.12 4.37 16.82
CA SER A 218 -15.73 4.23 16.34
C SER A 218 -15.70 4.18 14.81
N PHE A 219 -14.56 4.52 14.24
CA PHE A 219 -14.33 4.53 12.80
C PHE A 219 -13.33 3.43 12.47
N HIS A 220 -13.83 2.29 12.01
CA HIS A 220 -13.01 1.10 11.71
C HIS A 220 -12.12 0.68 12.90
N GLY A 221 -12.71 0.64 14.10
CA GLY A 221 -11.98 0.32 15.33
C GLY A 221 -11.20 1.48 15.94
N ILE A 222 -11.12 2.64 15.26
CA ILE A 222 -10.37 3.82 15.73
C ILE A 222 -11.33 4.75 16.46
N GLY A 223 -11.01 5.05 17.72
CA GLY A 223 -11.80 5.98 18.55
C GLY A 223 -11.46 7.44 18.22
N PRO A 224 -12.44 8.36 18.37
CA PRO A 224 -12.23 9.79 18.13
C PRO A 224 -11.15 10.41 19.01
N ALA A 225 -11.02 9.92 20.26
CA ALA A 225 -10.06 10.44 21.24
C ALA A 225 -8.62 9.95 21.02
N ARG A 226 -8.39 9.03 20.09
CA ARG A 226 -7.05 8.60 19.69
C ARG A 226 -6.48 9.57 18.66
N GLY A 227 -6.24 10.80 19.06
CA GLY A 227 -5.32 11.64 18.33
C GLY A 227 -3.96 10.94 18.30
N VAL A 228 -3.33 10.88 17.15
CA VAL A 228 -1.97 10.40 17.06
C VAL A 228 -1.07 11.50 17.57
N ASP A 229 -0.38 11.24 18.65
CA ASP A 229 0.88 11.91 18.89
C ASP A 229 1.83 11.43 17.78
N MET A 230 1.86 12.17 16.71
CA MET A 230 2.95 12.05 15.75
C MET A 230 4.12 12.79 16.34
N PRO A 231 5.27 12.15 16.53
CA PRO A 231 6.47 12.82 17.02
C PRO A 231 6.94 13.90 16.08
#